data_6558c16f60f95e3df0305826c5d3a006
#
_entry.id   6558c16f60f95e3df0305826c5d3a006
#
_cell.length_a   1.000
_cell.length_b   1.000
_cell.length_c   1.000
_cell.angle_alpha   90.00
_cell.angle_beta   90.00
_cell.angle_gamma   90.00
#
_symmetry.space_group_name_H-M   'P 1'
#
loop_
_entity.id
_entity.type
_entity.pdbx_description
1 polymer ?
#
loop_
_entity_poly.entity_id
_entity_poly.type
_entity_poly.pdbx_seq_one_letter_code
_entity_poly.pdbx_strand_id
1 'polypeptide(L)'
;SPESDPRFDQTGDYINETQLWSNGMSVFQEYNPIRDEFYGDTGDPRTSGKRKLYRFRRYGHDAAIMMLDARSFRDQGLPELLDPPGPREFREYVAASFDSSRTMLGEVQLVELMDDLILAEEEGITWKFVLVPEPIQNLGPILAGDRFEGYAYERTAILSFIEENEIRNVVFIAADIHGTVVNNLSYQLRSGGPQITTSMFEITTGSVAYADPFGPTTIAHAGPLMGNLYERLDRDGQNNLTTIISNVMLGLYGYPHVGLDRSPIDAQLLGGGYMVVNTYGWTEFEIDAESQCLTVTTYGINWYDEEELFNNPDEVLGREPKVVSQFR
;
A
#
# COMPACT_ATOMS: atom_id res chain seq x y z
N SER A 1 -9.08 -14.92 -6.08
CA SER A 1 -8.30 -15.67 -7.06
C SER A 1 -9.20 -16.54 -7.89
N PRO A 2 -9.11 -16.50 -9.22
CA PRO A 2 -9.90 -17.34 -10.10
C PRO A 2 -9.44 -18.79 -10.15
N GLU A 3 -8.27 -19.11 -9.63
CA GLU A 3 -7.66 -20.42 -9.79
C GLU A 3 -7.93 -21.33 -8.60
N SER A 4 -7.97 -22.65 -8.86
CA SER A 4 -8.08 -23.65 -7.80
C SER A 4 -6.79 -23.66 -6.97
N ASP A 5 -6.94 -23.54 -5.67
CA ASP A 5 -5.86 -23.71 -4.70
C ASP A 5 -6.17 -24.94 -3.87
N PRO A 6 -5.23 -25.90 -3.71
CA PRO A 6 -5.48 -27.14 -2.96
C PRO A 6 -5.93 -26.91 -1.51
N ARG A 7 -5.65 -25.74 -0.96
CA ARG A 7 -6.12 -25.36 0.39
C ARG A 7 -7.63 -25.10 0.48
N PHE A 8 -8.27 -24.82 -0.65
CA PHE A 8 -9.68 -24.41 -0.73
C PHE A 8 -10.58 -25.44 -1.42
N ASP A 9 -10.18 -26.69 -1.53
CA ASP A 9 -10.80 -27.69 -2.39
C ASP A 9 -10.78 -27.30 -3.89
N GLN A 10 -11.08 -28.24 -4.75
CA GLN A 10 -11.16 -27.94 -6.18
C GLN A 10 -12.50 -27.30 -6.52
N THR A 11 -12.42 -26.07 -6.99
CA THR A 11 -13.56 -25.39 -7.60
C THR A 11 -13.51 -25.47 -9.11
N GLY A 12 -14.63 -25.28 -9.76
CA GLY A 12 -14.65 -25.18 -11.21
C GLY A 12 -13.90 -23.95 -11.70
N ASP A 13 -14.10 -22.79 -11.06
CA ASP A 13 -13.72 -21.50 -11.62
C ASP A 13 -13.03 -20.56 -10.62
N TYR A 14 -13.57 -20.33 -9.40
CA TYR A 14 -13.02 -19.33 -8.46
C TYR A 14 -12.93 -19.83 -7.03
N ILE A 15 -11.84 -19.50 -6.34
CA ILE A 15 -11.68 -19.83 -4.91
C ILE A 15 -12.81 -19.23 -4.06
N ASN A 16 -13.28 -18.04 -4.41
CA ASN A 16 -14.37 -17.37 -3.70
C ASN A 16 -15.77 -18.03 -3.90
N GLU A 17 -15.83 -19.12 -4.63
CA GLU A 17 -17.01 -20.00 -4.71
C GLU A 17 -16.98 -21.13 -3.69
N THR A 18 -15.85 -21.36 -3.02
CA THR A 18 -15.70 -22.44 -2.06
C THR A 18 -16.42 -22.16 -0.74
N GLN A 19 -16.88 -23.22 -0.09
CA GLN A 19 -17.44 -23.13 1.25
C GLN A 19 -16.41 -22.64 2.27
N LEU A 20 -15.14 -23.01 2.10
CA LEU A 20 -14.07 -22.57 3.00
C LEU A 20 -13.85 -21.06 2.91
N TRP A 21 -13.85 -20.49 1.70
CA TRP A 21 -13.81 -19.04 1.51
C TRP A 21 -15.02 -18.35 2.16
N SER A 22 -16.22 -18.85 1.90
CA SER A 22 -17.45 -18.30 2.46
C SER A 22 -17.45 -18.31 4.00
N ASN A 23 -16.97 -19.40 4.61
CA ASN A 23 -16.82 -19.50 6.05
C ASN A 23 -15.80 -18.48 6.58
N GLY A 24 -14.63 -18.35 5.91
CA GLY A 24 -13.60 -17.38 6.26
C GLY A 24 -14.13 -15.94 6.22
N MET A 25 -14.88 -15.59 5.17
CA MET A 25 -15.50 -14.27 5.04
C MET A 25 -16.58 -13.99 6.09
N SER A 26 -17.33 -15.01 6.50
CA SER A 26 -18.30 -14.88 7.59
C SER A 26 -17.60 -14.62 8.92
N VAL A 27 -16.54 -15.36 9.23
CA VAL A 27 -15.73 -15.14 10.43
C VAL A 27 -15.06 -13.76 10.39
N PHE A 28 -14.46 -13.36 9.24
CA PHE A 28 -13.89 -12.02 9.09
C PHE A 28 -14.90 -10.93 9.47
N GLN A 29 -16.15 -11.06 9.01
CA GLN A 29 -17.19 -10.08 9.30
C GLN A 29 -17.67 -10.11 10.76
N GLU A 30 -17.68 -11.25 11.43
CA GLU A 30 -18.00 -11.33 12.86
C GLU A 30 -17.00 -10.56 13.73
N TYR A 31 -15.70 -10.55 13.33
CA TYR A 31 -14.64 -9.86 14.05
C TYR A 31 -14.40 -8.42 13.57
N ASN A 32 -14.86 -8.07 12.38
CA ASN A 32 -14.77 -6.74 11.81
C ASN A 32 -16.18 -6.19 11.58
N PRO A 33 -16.62 -5.15 12.31
CA PRO A 33 -18.02 -4.68 12.28
C PRO A 33 -18.34 -3.92 10.98
N ILE A 34 -18.42 -4.65 9.88
CA ILE A 34 -18.77 -4.17 8.55
C ILE A 34 -20.22 -4.56 8.26
N ARG A 35 -20.99 -3.66 7.66
CA ARG A 35 -22.36 -3.98 7.24
C ARG A 35 -22.36 -5.10 6.20
N ASP A 36 -23.34 -5.98 6.28
CA ASP A 36 -23.61 -6.98 5.26
C ASP A 36 -24.04 -6.30 3.97
N GLU A 37 -23.19 -6.39 2.95
CA GLU A 37 -23.49 -5.97 1.59
C GLU A 37 -23.01 -7.04 0.61
N PHE A 38 -23.74 -7.17 -0.49
CA PHE A 38 -23.44 -8.12 -1.55
C PHE A 38 -23.56 -7.42 -2.89
N TYR A 39 -22.73 -7.84 -3.83
CA TYR A 39 -22.95 -7.49 -5.23
C TYR A 39 -24.24 -8.19 -5.71
N GLY A 40 -25.01 -7.50 -6.53
CA GLY A 40 -26.13 -8.09 -7.25
C GLY A 40 -25.66 -9.00 -8.39
N ASP A 41 -26.51 -9.18 -9.38
CA ASP A 41 -26.12 -9.79 -10.65
C ASP A 41 -25.29 -8.77 -11.44
N THR A 42 -23.97 -8.99 -11.45
CA THR A 42 -23.01 -8.11 -12.11
C THR A 42 -22.69 -8.56 -13.53
N GLY A 43 -23.12 -9.77 -13.92
CA GLY A 43 -22.70 -10.41 -15.17
C GLY A 43 -21.27 -10.96 -15.14
N ASP A 44 -20.49 -10.65 -14.12
CA ASP A 44 -19.15 -11.21 -13.88
C ASP A 44 -19.23 -12.29 -12.81
N PRO A 45 -18.94 -13.58 -13.13
CA PRO A 45 -19.05 -14.68 -12.16
C PRO A 45 -18.09 -14.50 -10.97
N ARG A 46 -17.03 -13.70 -11.11
CA ARG A 46 -16.06 -13.39 -10.04
C ARG A 46 -16.73 -12.60 -8.90
N THR A 47 -17.66 -11.72 -9.21
CA THR A 47 -18.29 -10.78 -8.27
C THR A 47 -19.78 -11.00 -8.06
N SER A 48 -20.49 -11.58 -9.04
CA SER A 48 -21.95 -11.75 -8.99
C SER A 48 -22.42 -12.53 -7.77
N GLY A 49 -23.27 -11.90 -6.95
CA GLY A 49 -23.79 -12.46 -5.71
C GLY A 49 -22.76 -12.59 -4.56
N LYS A 50 -21.53 -12.14 -4.76
CA LYS A 50 -20.47 -12.23 -3.74
C LYS A 50 -20.59 -11.10 -2.72
N ARG A 51 -20.01 -11.34 -1.54
CA ARG A 51 -19.90 -10.32 -0.49
C ARG A 51 -19.11 -9.11 -0.97
N LYS A 52 -19.64 -7.91 -0.70
CA LYS A 52 -19.04 -6.64 -1.05
C LYS A 52 -18.36 -6.04 0.18
N LEU A 53 -17.04 -5.97 0.16
CA LEU A 53 -16.25 -5.29 1.20
C LEU A 53 -15.88 -3.85 0.83
N TYR A 54 -15.88 -3.50 -0.45
CA TYR A 54 -15.68 -2.12 -0.90
C TYR A 54 -16.66 -1.18 -0.21
N ARG A 55 -16.18 -0.01 0.22
CA ARG A 55 -16.99 1.02 0.85
C ARG A 55 -16.59 2.41 0.38
N PHE A 56 -17.59 3.23 0.12
CA PHE A 56 -17.45 4.66 -0.06
C PHE A 56 -18.17 5.40 1.07
N ARG A 57 -17.51 6.41 1.66
CA ARG A 57 -18.08 7.25 2.72
C ARG A 57 -17.60 8.68 2.57
N ARG A 58 -18.52 9.62 2.81
CA ARG A 58 -18.26 11.06 2.81
C ARG A 58 -18.27 11.61 4.23
N TYR A 59 -17.36 12.52 4.48
CA TYR A 59 -17.22 13.25 5.75
C TYR A 59 -17.32 14.76 5.45
N GLY A 60 -18.55 15.25 5.31
CA GLY A 60 -18.83 16.61 4.88
C GLY A 60 -18.33 16.90 3.46
N HIS A 61 -17.77 18.09 3.27
CA HIS A 61 -17.08 18.48 2.03
C HIS A 61 -15.56 18.35 2.15
N ASP A 62 -15.04 17.99 3.32
CA ASP A 62 -13.60 17.97 3.55
C ASP A 62 -12.97 16.67 3.06
N ALA A 63 -13.65 15.51 3.26
CA ALA A 63 -13.07 14.23 2.93
C ALA A 63 -14.08 13.20 2.40
N ALA A 64 -13.60 12.36 1.49
CA ALA A 64 -14.21 11.08 1.11
C ALA A 64 -13.23 9.95 1.37
N ILE A 65 -13.74 8.79 1.76
CA ILE A 65 -12.96 7.58 1.97
C ILE A 65 -13.50 6.47 1.07
N MET A 66 -12.64 5.88 0.25
CA MET A 66 -12.85 4.68 -0.55
C MET A 66 -12.02 3.56 0.06
N MET A 67 -12.67 2.49 0.50
CA MET A 67 -11.99 1.34 1.12
C MET A 67 -12.03 0.16 0.15
N LEU A 68 -10.87 -0.26 -0.34
CA LEU A 68 -10.74 -1.30 -1.35
C LEU A 68 -10.64 -2.70 -0.75
N ASP A 69 -11.16 -3.67 -1.49
CA ASP A 69 -10.94 -5.09 -1.28
C ASP A 69 -9.95 -5.61 -2.33
N ALA A 70 -8.69 -5.73 -1.96
CA ALA A 70 -7.62 -6.22 -2.83
C ALA A 70 -7.41 -7.76 -2.71
N ARG A 71 -8.33 -8.49 -2.08
CA ARG A 71 -8.16 -9.92 -1.83
C ARG A 71 -9.24 -10.81 -2.45
N SER A 72 -10.51 -10.37 -2.46
CA SER A 72 -11.62 -11.25 -2.85
C SER A 72 -11.67 -11.55 -4.34
N PHE A 73 -11.22 -10.63 -5.18
CA PHE A 73 -11.45 -10.70 -6.63
C PHE A 73 -10.15 -10.73 -7.46
N ARG A 74 -8.99 -10.69 -6.81
CA ARG A 74 -7.70 -10.63 -7.49
C ARG A 74 -7.34 -11.96 -8.17
N ASP A 75 -6.57 -11.84 -9.23
CA ASP A 75 -5.86 -12.97 -9.80
C ASP A 75 -4.73 -13.45 -8.88
N GLN A 76 -4.21 -14.64 -9.15
CA GLN A 76 -3.04 -15.14 -8.45
C GLN A 76 -1.85 -14.17 -8.66
N GLY A 77 -1.08 -13.93 -7.59
CA GLY A 77 0.15 -13.15 -7.66
C GLY A 77 1.14 -13.70 -8.68
N LEU A 78 1.98 -12.85 -9.23
CA LEU A 78 3.12 -13.31 -10.01
C LEU A 78 4.08 -14.10 -9.12
N PRO A 79 4.89 -15.01 -9.69
CA PRO A 79 5.95 -15.67 -8.94
C PRO A 79 6.84 -14.67 -8.22
N GLU A 80 7.03 -14.85 -6.91
CA GLU A 80 7.82 -13.93 -6.11
C GLU A 80 9.30 -13.98 -6.47
N LEU A 81 9.90 -12.81 -6.55
CA LEU A 81 11.33 -12.63 -6.63
C LEU A 81 11.86 -12.47 -5.19
N LEU A 82 12.61 -13.47 -4.72
CA LEU A 82 13.11 -13.50 -3.33
C LEU A 82 14.41 -12.69 -3.17
N ASP A 83 15.16 -12.51 -4.26
CA ASP A 83 16.42 -11.81 -4.32
C ASP A 83 16.39 -10.70 -5.40
N PRO A 84 17.30 -9.73 -5.36
CA PRO A 84 17.40 -8.72 -6.40
C PRO A 84 17.56 -9.34 -7.80
N PRO A 85 16.56 -9.18 -8.69
CA PRO A 85 16.57 -9.82 -9.99
C PRO A 85 17.62 -9.22 -10.92
N GLY A 86 18.15 -10.07 -11.81
CA GLY A 86 18.93 -9.60 -12.93
C GLY A 86 18.09 -8.79 -13.94
N PRO A 87 18.75 -8.03 -14.85
CA PRO A 87 18.03 -7.15 -15.79
C PRO A 87 17.05 -7.89 -16.72
N ARG A 88 17.30 -9.15 -17.01
CA ARG A 88 16.39 -9.97 -17.84
C ARG A 88 15.15 -10.37 -17.03
N GLU A 89 15.36 -10.92 -15.86
CA GLU A 89 14.31 -11.39 -14.95
C GLU A 89 13.39 -10.24 -14.54
N PHE A 90 13.96 -9.07 -14.21
CA PHE A 90 13.18 -7.86 -13.96
C PHE A 90 12.30 -7.46 -15.14
N ARG A 91 12.83 -7.47 -16.37
CA ARG A 91 12.04 -7.14 -17.56
C ARG A 91 10.92 -8.17 -17.81
N GLU A 92 11.17 -9.46 -17.57
CA GLU A 92 10.17 -10.52 -17.69
C GLU A 92 9.05 -10.33 -16.66
N TYR A 93 9.40 -10.01 -15.40
CA TYR A 93 8.44 -9.69 -14.34
C TYR A 93 7.58 -8.47 -14.71
N VAL A 94 8.19 -7.36 -15.10
CA VAL A 94 7.47 -6.15 -15.51
C VAL A 94 6.59 -6.41 -16.73
N ALA A 95 7.03 -7.20 -17.69
CA ALA A 95 6.20 -7.56 -18.85
C ALA A 95 4.97 -8.37 -18.45
N ALA A 96 5.13 -9.32 -17.52
CA ALA A 96 4.02 -10.12 -17.01
C ALA A 96 3.03 -9.30 -16.18
N SER A 97 3.51 -8.31 -15.43
CA SER A 97 2.64 -7.41 -14.64
C SER A 97 1.77 -6.46 -15.48
N PHE A 98 2.15 -6.24 -16.75
CA PHE A 98 1.38 -5.46 -17.74
C PHE A 98 0.39 -6.30 -18.56
N ASP A 99 0.14 -7.55 -18.19
CA ASP A 99 -0.92 -8.34 -18.81
C ASP A 99 -2.29 -7.74 -18.45
N SER A 100 -3.03 -7.29 -19.47
CA SER A 100 -4.33 -6.63 -19.33
C SER A 100 -5.44 -7.56 -18.82
N SER A 101 -5.21 -8.86 -18.82
CA SER A 101 -6.17 -9.83 -18.25
C SER A 101 -6.06 -9.95 -16.73
N ARG A 102 -4.98 -9.42 -16.14
CA ARG A 102 -4.73 -9.50 -14.70
C ARG A 102 -5.40 -8.35 -13.95
N THR A 103 -6.01 -8.68 -12.84
CA THR A 103 -6.68 -7.70 -11.97
C THR A 103 -6.36 -7.94 -10.49
N MET A 104 -6.24 -6.87 -9.73
CA MET A 104 -6.20 -6.86 -8.27
C MET A 104 -7.60 -6.69 -7.67
N LEU A 105 -8.40 -5.80 -8.25
CA LEU A 105 -9.69 -5.38 -7.71
C LEU A 105 -10.88 -6.13 -8.31
N GLY A 106 -10.72 -6.68 -9.52
CA GLY A 106 -11.83 -7.09 -10.38
C GLY A 106 -12.49 -5.91 -11.07
N GLU A 107 -13.02 -6.13 -12.27
CA GLU A 107 -13.56 -5.06 -13.13
C GLU A 107 -14.69 -4.27 -12.43
N VAL A 108 -15.58 -4.97 -11.73
CA VAL A 108 -16.75 -4.33 -11.08
C VAL A 108 -16.30 -3.35 -10.00
N GLN A 109 -15.37 -3.73 -9.12
CA GLN A 109 -14.88 -2.85 -8.09
C GLN A 109 -14.01 -1.72 -8.64
N LEU A 110 -13.24 -2.00 -9.70
CA LEU A 110 -12.42 -0.98 -10.37
C LEU A 110 -13.31 0.13 -10.95
N VAL A 111 -14.39 -0.23 -11.64
CA VAL A 111 -15.36 0.75 -12.18
C VAL A 111 -16.02 1.52 -11.04
N GLU A 112 -16.43 0.86 -9.96
CA GLU A 112 -17.05 1.49 -8.80
C GLU A 112 -16.10 2.51 -8.14
N LEU A 113 -14.81 2.18 -7.99
CA LEU A 113 -13.81 3.12 -7.50
C LEU A 113 -13.69 4.36 -8.40
N MET A 114 -13.64 4.16 -9.72
CA MET A 114 -13.55 5.26 -10.69
C MET A 114 -14.78 6.17 -10.65
N ASP A 115 -15.97 5.59 -10.56
CA ASP A 115 -17.24 6.33 -10.46
C ASP A 115 -17.31 7.13 -9.14
N ASP A 116 -16.91 6.54 -8.01
CA ASP A 116 -16.90 7.21 -6.71
C ASP A 116 -15.85 8.33 -6.62
N LEU A 117 -14.72 8.19 -7.30
CA LEU A 117 -13.71 9.25 -7.42
C LEU A 117 -14.24 10.45 -8.23
N ILE A 118 -14.88 10.20 -9.36
CA ILE A 118 -15.57 11.24 -10.17
C ILE A 118 -16.64 11.92 -9.34
N LEU A 119 -17.50 11.13 -8.68
CA LEU A 119 -18.59 11.64 -7.85
C LEU A 119 -18.05 12.57 -6.74
N ALA A 120 -16.97 12.16 -6.05
CA ALA A 120 -16.35 12.96 -5.01
C ALA A 120 -15.78 14.29 -5.54
N GLU A 121 -15.19 14.29 -6.74
CA GLU A 121 -14.68 15.49 -7.40
C GLU A 121 -15.83 16.43 -7.83
N GLU A 122 -16.88 15.89 -8.46
CA GLU A 122 -18.07 16.65 -8.88
C GLU A 122 -18.84 17.27 -7.70
N GLU A 123 -18.86 16.59 -6.55
CA GLU A 123 -19.46 17.11 -5.31
C GLU A 123 -18.57 18.14 -4.59
N GLY A 124 -17.37 18.42 -5.10
CA GLY A 124 -16.44 19.38 -4.54
C GLY A 124 -15.80 18.95 -3.22
N ILE A 125 -15.70 17.63 -2.98
CA ILE A 125 -15.00 17.11 -1.80
C ILE A 125 -13.51 17.35 -1.96
N THR A 126 -12.88 18.01 -0.98
CA THR A 126 -11.48 18.44 -1.09
C THR A 126 -10.53 17.26 -1.12
N TRP A 127 -10.58 16.35 -0.14
CA TRP A 127 -9.64 15.21 -0.01
C TRP A 127 -10.31 13.88 -0.29
N LYS A 128 -9.68 13.04 -1.10
CA LYS A 128 -10.10 11.68 -1.42
C LYS A 128 -9.06 10.70 -0.89
N PHE A 129 -9.40 9.96 0.15
CA PHE A 129 -8.54 8.93 0.75
C PHE A 129 -8.93 7.56 0.21
N VAL A 130 -8.01 6.92 -0.48
CA VAL A 130 -8.18 5.56 -0.99
C VAL A 130 -7.41 4.61 -0.07
N LEU A 131 -8.14 3.87 0.78
CA LEU A 131 -7.56 2.87 1.66
C LEU A 131 -7.39 1.57 0.89
N VAL A 132 -6.17 1.12 0.77
CA VAL A 132 -5.81 -0.08 0.03
C VAL A 132 -4.97 -1.01 0.92
N PRO A 133 -5.33 -2.30 1.03
CA PRO A 133 -4.58 -3.23 1.90
C PRO A 133 -3.12 -3.38 1.49
N GLU A 134 -2.85 -3.42 0.19
CA GLU A 134 -1.54 -3.61 -0.43
C GLU A 134 -1.04 -2.29 -1.01
N PRO A 135 0.26 -1.96 -0.87
CA PRO A 135 0.82 -0.73 -1.45
C PRO A 135 0.59 -0.62 -2.97
N ILE A 136 0.16 0.58 -3.40
CA ILE A 136 0.08 0.93 -4.83
C ILE A 136 1.35 1.65 -5.30
N GLN A 137 2.17 2.17 -4.38
CA GLN A 137 3.49 2.72 -4.69
C GLN A 137 4.46 1.63 -5.15
N ASN A 138 5.47 2.02 -5.92
CA ASN A 138 6.55 1.11 -6.30
C ASN A 138 7.59 1.03 -5.16
N LEU A 139 7.71 -0.14 -4.56
CA LEU A 139 8.72 -0.44 -3.53
C LEU A 139 9.82 -1.37 -4.04
N GLY A 140 9.73 -1.77 -5.32
CA GLY A 140 10.66 -2.68 -5.98
C GLY A 140 10.09 -4.09 -6.15
N PRO A 141 10.70 -4.91 -7.03
CA PRO A 141 10.12 -6.18 -7.45
C PRO A 141 10.30 -7.33 -6.46
N ILE A 142 11.07 -7.14 -5.39
CA ILE A 142 11.33 -8.18 -4.40
C ILE A 142 10.09 -8.36 -3.53
N LEU A 143 9.61 -9.59 -3.38
CA LEU A 143 8.39 -9.93 -2.62
C LEU A 143 7.16 -9.12 -3.07
N ALA A 144 7.09 -8.80 -4.37
CA ALA A 144 6.05 -7.94 -4.95
C ALA A 144 4.98 -8.70 -5.75
N GLY A 145 4.99 -10.03 -5.69
CA GLY A 145 4.10 -10.86 -6.51
C GLY A 145 2.62 -10.62 -6.27
N ASP A 146 2.25 -10.23 -5.07
CA ASP A 146 0.87 -9.98 -4.65
C ASP A 146 0.54 -8.50 -4.36
N ARG A 147 1.50 -7.58 -4.53
CA ARG A 147 1.28 -6.14 -4.49
C ARG A 147 0.91 -5.59 -5.88
N PHE A 148 0.56 -4.31 -5.95
CA PHE A 148 0.19 -3.67 -7.23
C PHE A 148 1.32 -3.64 -8.26
N GLU A 149 2.58 -3.83 -7.88
CA GLU A 149 3.66 -4.06 -8.85
C GLU A 149 3.40 -5.30 -9.72
N GLY A 150 2.76 -6.35 -9.19
CA GLY A 150 2.36 -7.54 -9.95
C GLY A 150 1.13 -7.33 -10.85
N TYR A 151 0.45 -6.18 -10.76
CA TYR A 151 -0.75 -5.80 -11.51
C TYR A 151 -0.58 -4.41 -12.15
N ALA A 152 0.57 -4.18 -12.76
CA ALA A 152 0.95 -2.86 -13.26
C ALA A 152 0.01 -2.29 -14.32
N TYR A 153 -0.70 -3.13 -15.08
CA TYR A 153 -1.71 -2.68 -16.03
C TYR A 153 -2.89 -1.99 -15.31
N GLU A 154 -3.49 -2.66 -14.33
CA GLU A 154 -4.61 -2.10 -13.56
C GLU A 154 -4.16 -0.90 -12.71
N ARG A 155 -2.98 -0.99 -12.09
CA ARG A 155 -2.36 0.14 -11.38
C ARG A 155 -2.24 1.36 -12.28
N THR A 156 -1.77 1.18 -13.51
CA THR A 156 -1.69 2.25 -14.50
C THR A 156 -3.07 2.80 -14.85
N ALA A 157 -4.07 1.93 -15.02
CA ALA A 157 -5.43 2.36 -15.32
C ALA A 157 -6.00 3.24 -14.20
N ILE A 158 -5.78 2.89 -12.93
CA ILE A 158 -6.23 3.71 -11.78
C ILE A 158 -5.54 5.07 -11.78
N LEU A 159 -4.20 5.10 -11.84
CA LEU A 159 -3.44 6.34 -11.69
C LEU A 159 -3.61 7.27 -12.89
N SER A 160 -3.62 6.73 -14.12
CA SER A 160 -3.87 7.55 -15.31
C SER A 160 -5.30 8.09 -15.35
N PHE A 161 -6.28 7.29 -14.92
CA PHE A 161 -7.68 7.75 -14.84
C PHE A 161 -7.83 8.97 -13.93
N ILE A 162 -7.20 8.97 -12.76
CA ILE A 162 -7.23 10.09 -11.81
C ILE A 162 -6.60 11.34 -12.43
N GLU A 163 -5.44 11.22 -13.08
CA GLU A 163 -4.77 12.35 -13.75
C GLU A 163 -5.55 12.87 -14.96
N GLU A 164 -6.05 11.97 -15.82
CA GLU A 164 -6.79 12.33 -17.03
C GLU A 164 -8.13 13.01 -16.75
N ASN A 165 -8.75 12.70 -15.62
CA ASN A 165 -10.00 13.33 -15.16
C ASN A 165 -9.76 14.51 -14.20
N GLU A 166 -8.51 14.94 -14.02
CA GLU A 166 -8.12 16.04 -13.15
C GLU A 166 -8.66 15.94 -11.71
N ILE A 167 -8.79 14.71 -11.20
CA ILE A 167 -9.26 14.45 -9.83
C ILE A 167 -8.13 14.82 -8.85
N ARG A 168 -8.39 15.81 -7.97
CA ARG A 168 -7.37 16.41 -7.12
C ARG A 168 -7.36 15.84 -5.71
N ASN A 169 -6.24 16.03 -5.01
CA ASN A 169 -6.07 15.69 -3.60
C ASN A 169 -6.43 14.23 -3.29
N VAL A 170 -5.95 13.31 -4.12
CA VAL A 170 -6.10 11.88 -3.90
C VAL A 170 -4.89 11.36 -3.15
N VAL A 171 -5.15 10.73 -2.01
CA VAL A 171 -4.14 10.14 -1.13
C VAL A 171 -4.43 8.66 -0.98
N PHE A 172 -3.47 7.82 -1.32
CA PHE A 172 -3.56 6.39 -1.04
C PHE A 172 -2.98 6.10 0.34
N ILE A 173 -3.69 5.28 1.12
CA ILE A 173 -3.27 4.86 2.46
C ILE A 173 -3.20 3.34 2.44
N ALA A 174 -2.01 2.80 2.63
CA ALA A 174 -1.78 1.37 2.58
C ALA A 174 -1.22 0.81 3.90
N ALA A 175 -1.24 -0.51 4.02
CA ALA A 175 -0.69 -1.28 5.12
C ALA A 175 0.40 -2.24 4.60
N ASP A 176 0.44 -3.47 5.10
CA ASP A 176 1.22 -4.63 4.67
C ASP A 176 2.72 -4.59 5.00
N ILE A 177 3.45 -3.56 4.63
CA ILE A 177 4.92 -3.56 4.70
C ILE A 177 5.54 -3.26 6.07
N HIS A 178 4.76 -3.18 7.13
CA HIS A 178 5.21 -2.95 8.51
C HIS A 178 6.14 -1.74 8.69
N GLY A 179 5.84 -0.66 8.00
CA GLY A 179 6.62 0.57 8.08
C GLY A 179 5.91 1.74 7.43
N THR A 180 6.30 2.95 7.82
CA THR A 180 5.79 4.16 7.20
C THR A 180 6.73 4.56 6.06
N VAL A 181 6.19 4.57 4.84
CA VAL A 181 6.88 5.04 3.63
C VAL A 181 5.94 5.95 2.86
N VAL A 182 6.38 7.17 2.63
CA VAL A 182 5.63 8.18 1.87
C VAL A 182 6.29 8.37 0.53
N ASN A 183 5.54 8.15 -0.55
CA ASN A 183 6.04 8.32 -1.91
C ASN A 183 5.06 9.06 -2.80
N ASN A 184 5.59 9.93 -3.65
CA ASN A 184 4.85 10.37 -4.83
C ASN A 184 4.60 9.18 -5.76
N LEU A 185 3.37 9.04 -6.21
CA LEU A 185 3.00 7.97 -7.12
C LEU A 185 3.44 8.28 -8.56
N SER A 186 3.83 7.23 -9.26
CA SER A 186 4.16 7.30 -10.68
C SER A 186 3.69 6.05 -11.39
N TYR A 187 3.45 6.12 -12.68
CA TYR A 187 3.03 4.99 -13.50
C TYR A 187 3.77 4.97 -14.85
N GLN A 188 3.64 3.85 -15.56
CA GLN A 188 4.17 3.68 -16.92
C GLN A 188 3.02 3.29 -17.82
N LEU A 189 2.91 3.90 -19.00
CA LEU A 189 1.87 3.54 -19.98
C LEU A 189 2.06 2.14 -20.59
N ARG A 190 3.26 1.59 -20.47
CA ARG A 190 3.62 0.26 -20.98
C ARG A 190 4.85 -0.28 -20.28
N SER A 191 5.01 -1.58 -20.29
CA SER A 191 6.22 -2.25 -19.80
C SER A 191 7.49 -1.60 -20.35
N GLY A 192 8.41 -1.24 -19.46
CA GLY A 192 9.69 -0.60 -19.81
C GLY A 192 9.59 0.84 -20.36
N GLY A 193 8.41 1.48 -20.28
CA GLY A 193 8.23 2.89 -20.58
C GLY A 193 8.82 3.79 -19.48
N PRO A 194 8.89 5.13 -19.71
CA PRO A 194 9.29 6.06 -18.66
C PRO A 194 8.25 6.11 -17.54
N GLN A 195 8.70 6.41 -16.32
CA GLN A 195 7.82 6.75 -15.21
C GLN A 195 7.22 8.15 -15.44
N ILE A 196 5.91 8.23 -15.26
CA ILE A 196 5.12 9.45 -15.30
C ILE A 196 4.72 9.75 -13.86
N THR A 197 5.21 10.85 -13.32
CA THR A 197 4.86 11.32 -11.96
C THR A 197 3.45 11.87 -11.95
N THR A 198 2.77 11.73 -10.83
CA THR A 198 1.39 12.18 -10.63
C THR A 198 1.31 13.27 -9.56
N SER A 199 0.13 13.86 -9.42
CA SER A 199 -0.23 14.76 -8.33
C SER A 199 -0.64 14.02 -7.04
N MET A 200 -0.52 12.68 -7.02
CA MET A 200 -0.93 11.82 -5.92
C MET A 200 0.26 11.31 -5.11
N PHE A 201 0.02 10.99 -3.85
CA PHE A 201 0.97 10.24 -3.04
C PHE A 201 0.32 9.08 -2.31
N GLU A 202 1.15 8.14 -1.89
CA GLU A 202 0.76 7.10 -0.95
C GLU A 202 1.58 7.22 0.33
N ILE A 203 0.94 6.89 1.43
CA ILE A 203 1.59 6.58 2.69
C ILE A 203 1.24 5.16 3.10
N THR A 204 2.25 4.31 3.31
CA THR A 204 2.04 3.09 4.08
C THR A 204 2.06 3.41 5.56
N THR A 205 1.20 2.78 6.33
CA THR A 205 1.16 2.94 7.78
C THR A 205 1.79 1.71 8.43
N GLY A 206 2.70 1.93 9.37
CA GLY A 206 3.34 0.85 10.11
C GLY A 206 2.37 0.11 11.02
N SER A 207 2.76 -1.08 11.48
CA SER A 207 1.99 -1.86 12.45
C SER A 207 2.05 -1.23 13.83
N VAL A 208 0.99 -1.45 14.61
CA VAL A 208 0.96 -1.00 16.02
C VAL A 208 1.83 -1.88 16.91
N ALA A 209 1.89 -3.20 16.64
CA ALA A 209 2.62 -4.16 17.48
C ALA A 209 2.73 -5.54 16.80
N TYR A 210 2.99 -5.64 15.51
CA TYR A 210 3.02 -6.93 14.81
C TYR A 210 4.23 -7.05 13.90
N ALA A 211 4.91 -8.20 13.99
CA ALA A 211 6.05 -8.63 13.17
C ALA A 211 7.22 -7.61 13.12
N ASP A 212 8.32 -8.04 12.55
CA ASP A 212 9.48 -7.17 12.36
C ASP A 212 9.14 -6.02 11.42
N PRO A 213 9.63 -4.80 11.71
CA PRO A 213 9.48 -3.67 10.81
C PRO A 213 10.18 -3.89 9.47
N PHE A 214 9.80 -3.09 8.46
CA PHE A 214 10.35 -3.16 7.12
C PHE A 214 11.86 -2.85 7.04
N GLY A 215 12.40 -2.06 7.97
CA GLY A 215 13.81 -1.71 8.02
C GLY A 215 14.75 -2.92 8.08
N PRO A 216 14.62 -3.81 9.07
CA PRO A 216 15.41 -5.05 9.14
C PRO A 216 15.30 -5.91 7.89
N THR A 217 14.10 -6.05 7.32
CA THR A 217 13.87 -6.82 6.09
C THR A 217 14.65 -6.24 4.91
N THR A 218 14.59 -4.94 4.70
CA THR A 218 15.34 -4.24 3.64
C THR A 218 16.85 -4.43 3.79
N ILE A 219 17.35 -4.32 5.02
CA ILE A 219 18.77 -4.46 5.33
C ILE A 219 19.27 -5.89 5.11
N ALA A 220 18.45 -6.90 5.39
CA ALA A 220 18.79 -8.30 5.14
C ALA A 220 19.14 -8.54 3.66
N HIS A 221 18.44 -7.90 2.73
CA HIS A 221 18.73 -7.98 1.28
C HIS A 221 19.94 -7.14 0.85
N ALA A 222 20.42 -6.21 1.68
CA ALA A 222 21.60 -5.39 1.38
C ALA A 222 22.93 -6.08 1.75
N GLY A 223 22.86 -7.23 2.39
CA GLY A 223 23.99 -8.10 2.72
C GLY A 223 24.69 -7.78 4.05
N PRO A 224 25.63 -8.68 4.49
CA PRO A 224 26.18 -8.64 5.86
C PRO A 224 26.90 -7.37 6.25
N LEU A 225 27.53 -6.67 5.28
CA LEU A 225 28.23 -5.43 5.56
C LEU A 225 27.26 -4.32 5.98
N MET A 226 26.12 -4.23 5.31
CA MET A 226 25.08 -3.26 5.63
C MET A 226 24.37 -3.64 6.93
N GLY A 227 24.14 -4.93 7.18
CA GLY A 227 23.62 -5.43 8.45
C GLY A 227 24.48 -4.99 9.64
N ASN A 228 25.78 -5.24 9.58
CA ASN A 228 26.73 -4.82 10.62
C ASN A 228 26.80 -3.30 10.85
N LEU A 229 26.61 -2.51 9.79
CA LEU A 229 26.55 -1.06 9.91
C LEU A 229 25.25 -0.64 10.59
N TYR A 230 24.12 -1.19 10.14
CA TYR A 230 22.78 -0.90 10.65
C TYR A 230 22.66 -1.16 12.16
N GLU A 231 23.16 -2.28 12.67
CA GLU A 231 23.15 -2.64 14.09
C GLU A 231 23.91 -1.64 14.99
N ARG A 232 24.83 -0.85 14.44
CA ARG A 232 25.63 0.15 15.19
C ARG A 232 25.00 1.54 15.20
N LEU A 233 23.92 1.74 14.45
CA LEU A 233 23.24 3.02 14.34
C LEU A 233 22.11 3.11 15.36
N ASP A 234 21.83 4.34 15.80
CA ASP A 234 20.56 4.64 16.44
C ASP A 234 19.38 4.57 15.44
N ARG A 235 18.14 4.71 15.88
CA ARG A 235 16.95 4.56 15.06
C ARG A 235 16.90 5.56 13.89
N ASP A 236 17.32 6.78 14.10
CA ASP A 236 17.38 7.78 13.03
C ASP A 236 18.43 7.41 11.98
N GLY A 237 19.59 6.96 12.42
CA GLY A 237 20.63 6.42 11.54
C GLY A 237 20.17 5.17 10.79
N GLN A 238 19.42 4.27 11.42
CA GLN A 238 18.83 3.09 10.80
C GLN A 238 17.80 3.48 9.73
N ASN A 239 16.90 4.41 10.00
CA ASN A 239 15.93 4.92 9.02
C ASN A 239 16.64 5.59 7.84
N ASN A 240 17.66 6.41 8.09
CA ASN A 240 18.44 7.07 7.06
C ASN A 240 19.19 6.06 6.17
N LEU A 241 19.83 5.04 6.76
CA LEU A 241 20.52 3.99 6.00
C LEU A 241 19.54 3.21 5.15
N THR A 242 18.40 2.82 5.70
CA THR A 242 17.34 2.11 4.96
C THR A 242 16.82 2.96 3.80
N THR A 243 16.59 4.26 4.01
CA THR A 243 16.18 5.19 2.95
C THR A 243 17.20 5.26 1.82
N ILE A 244 18.49 5.35 2.15
CA ILE A 244 19.58 5.39 1.16
C ILE A 244 19.58 4.09 0.33
N ILE A 245 19.51 2.94 0.99
CA ILE A 245 19.51 1.63 0.32
C ILE A 245 18.28 1.49 -0.56
N SER A 246 17.09 1.83 -0.05
CA SER A 246 15.85 1.79 -0.83
C SER A 246 15.93 2.67 -2.07
N ASN A 247 16.44 3.90 -1.95
CA ASN A 247 16.61 4.80 -3.07
C ASN A 247 17.60 4.27 -4.13
N VAL A 248 18.68 3.61 -3.70
CA VAL A 248 19.61 2.95 -4.62
C VAL A 248 18.91 1.82 -5.36
N MET A 249 18.17 0.98 -4.65
CA MET A 249 17.44 -0.15 -5.25
C MET A 249 16.35 0.33 -6.21
N LEU A 250 15.52 1.30 -5.80
CA LEU A 250 14.48 1.89 -6.65
C LEU A 250 15.08 2.50 -7.92
N GLY A 251 16.20 3.23 -7.78
CA GLY A 251 16.92 3.81 -8.92
C GLY A 251 17.44 2.77 -9.92
N LEU A 252 17.89 1.58 -9.46
CA LEU A 252 18.29 0.48 -10.32
C LEU A 252 17.14 -0.05 -11.19
N TYR A 253 15.92 0.02 -10.70
CA TYR A 253 14.70 -0.38 -11.42
C TYR A 253 14.02 0.78 -12.16
N GLY A 254 14.58 1.99 -12.09
CA GLY A 254 14.03 3.17 -12.75
C GLY A 254 12.81 3.77 -12.05
N TYR A 255 12.60 3.45 -10.79
CA TYR A 255 11.52 4.01 -9.97
C TYR A 255 11.95 5.33 -9.29
N PRO A 256 11.00 6.23 -8.97
CA PRO A 256 11.28 7.44 -8.19
C PRO A 256 11.85 7.12 -6.80
N HIS A 257 12.58 8.07 -6.26
CA HIS A 257 13.07 7.98 -4.88
C HIS A 257 11.95 8.16 -3.87
N VAL A 258 12.15 7.63 -2.67
CA VAL A 258 11.28 7.82 -1.50
C VAL A 258 11.13 9.30 -1.19
N GLY A 259 9.89 9.70 -0.90
CA GLY A 259 9.54 11.04 -0.46
C GLY A 259 8.74 11.86 -1.47
N LEU A 260 8.40 13.07 -1.05
CA LEU A 260 7.65 14.05 -1.84
C LEU A 260 8.53 15.16 -2.38
N ASP A 261 9.77 15.27 -1.92
CA ASP A 261 10.75 16.21 -2.44
C ASP A 261 10.98 15.96 -3.94
N ARG A 262 10.88 17.00 -4.76
CA ARG A 262 10.99 16.91 -6.23
C ARG A 262 9.78 16.28 -6.93
N SER A 263 8.67 16.11 -6.23
CA SER A 263 7.39 15.73 -6.82
C SER A 263 6.60 16.97 -7.25
N PRO A 264 5.52 16.81 -8.04
CA PRO A 264 4.58 17.90 -8.32
C PRO A 264 3.76 18.34 -7.10
N ILE A 265 3.82 17.59 -6.00
CA ILE A 265 3.05 17.85 -4.79
C ILE A 265 3.71 18.97 -3.99
N ASP A 266 2.94 19.99 -3.64
CA ASP A 266 3.39 21.06 -2.75
C ASP A 266 3.33 20.55 -1.30
N ALA A 267 4.41 19.93 -0.86
CA ALA A 267 4.53 19.36 0.46
C ALA A 267 5.80 19.82 1.17
N GLN A 268 5.70 20.05 2.47
CA GLN A 268 6.80 20.41 3.33
C GLN A 268 6.98 19.38 4.44
N LEU A 269 8.16 18.75 4.50
CA LEU A 269 8.57 17.94 5.65
C LEU A 269 8.83 18.86 6.85
N LEU A 270 8.08 18.64 7.94
CA LEU A 270 8.16 19.43 9.17
C LEU A 270 9.07 18.76 10.23
N GLY A 271 9.19 17.44 10.19
CA GLY A 271 10.02 16.68 11.11
C GLY A 271 10.17 15.22 10.72
N GLY A 272 11.24 14.58 11.16
CA GLY A 272 11.55 13.18 10.83
C GLY A 272 11.93 12.98 9.36
N GLY A 273 11.39 11.92 8.75
CA GLY A 273 11.65 11.57 7.35
C GLY A 273 10.42 10.98 6.68
N TYR A 274 10.43 10.88 5.36
CA TYR A 274 9.37 10.21 4.59
C TYR A 274 9.44 8.67 4.69
N MET A 275 10.47 8.12 5.31
CA MET A 275 10.61 6.69 5.54
C MET A 275 10.98 6.43 7.00
N VAL A 276 10.05 5.83 7.74
CA VAL A 276 10.20 5.47 9.16
C VAL A 276 9.77 4.01 9.31
N VAL A 277 10.78 3.13 9.34
CA VAL A 277 10.59 1.70 9.15
C VAL A 277 11.18 0.85 10.28
N ASN A 278 11.40 1.50 11.44
CA ASN A 278 11.95 0.88 12.65
C ASN A 278 11.12 1.23 13.89
N THR A 279 9.82 1.45 13.70
CA THR A 279 8.90 1.84 14.78
C THR A 279 7.59 1.08 14.67
N TYR A 280 6.96 0.85 15.82
CA TYR A 280 5.53 0.57 15.92
C TYR A 280 4.79 1.89 16.12
N GLY A 281 3.60 2.06 15.50
CA GLY A 281 2.93 3.34 15.61
C GLY A 281 1.63 3.44 14.83
N TRP A 282 1.17 4.67 14.66
CA TRP A 282 -0.01 5.03 13.87
C TRP A 282 0.20 6.36 13.18
N THR A 283 -0.61 6.62 12.17
CA THR A 283 -0.60 7.88 11.42
C THR A 283 -1.93 8.61 11.57
N GLU A 284 -1.84 9.90 11.83
CA GLU A 284 -2.96 10.84 11.95
C GLU A 284 -2.99 11.75 10.73
N PHE A 285 -4.20 11.96 10.21
CA PHE A 285 -4.48 12.87 9.10
C PHE A 285 -5.38 13.99 9.61
N GLU A 286 -4.89 15.21 9.60
CA GLU A 286 -5.61 16.39 10.07
C GLU A 286 -5.83 17.35 8.89
N ILE A 287 -7.10 17.69 8.60
CA ILE A 287 -7.48 18.66 7.60
C ILE A 287 -7.87 19.95 8.33
N ASP A 288 -7.14 21.03 8.06
CA ASP A 288 -7.54 22.36 8.52
C ASP A 288 -8.77 22.83 7.74
N ALA A 289 -9.88 23.06 8.45
CA ALA A 289 -11.18 23.36 7.84
C ALA A 289 -11.21 24.68 7.04
N GLU A 290 -10.34 25.66 7.36
CA GLU A 290 -10.32 26.95 6.69
C GLU A 290 -9.40 26.94 5.46
N SER A 291 -8.17 26.45 5.62
CA SER A 291 -7.15 26.39 4.57
C SER A 291 -7.25 25.14 3.70
N GLN A 292 -7.97 24.13 4.16
CA GLN A 292 -8.03 22.79 3.54
C GLN A 292 -6.65 22.12 3.41
N CYS A 293 -5.69 22.55 4.21
CA CYS A 293 -4.36 21.96 4.23
C CYS A 293 -4.38 20.65 5.01
N LEU A 294 -3.75 19.62 4.46
CA LEU A 294 -3.60 18.31 5.10
C LEU A 294 -2.28 18.24 5.85
N THR A 295 -2.33 17.98 7.15
CA THR A 295 -1.16 17.61 7.96
C THR A 295 -1.18 16.13 8.23
N VAL A 296 -0.09 15.44 7.95
CA VAL A 296 0.08 14.01 8.19
C VAL A 296 1.16 13.81 9.24
N THR A 297 0.79 13.19 10.36
CA THR A 297 1.68 12.99 11.49
C THR A 297 1.74 11.50 11.85
N THR A 298 2.92 10.91 11.79
CA THR A 298 3.17 9.55 12.27
C THR A 298 3.78 9.60 13.66
N TYR A 299 3.13 8.92 14.58
CA TYR A 299 3.60 8.69 15.95
C TYR A 299 4.14 7.28 16.07
N GLY A 300 5.27 7.11 16.74
CA GLY A 300 5.87 5.79 16.90
C GLY A 300 6.70 5.64 18.15
N ILE A 301 6.84 4.38 18.57
CA ILE A 301 7.84 3.93 19.54
C ILE A 301 8.90 3.10 18.80
N ASN A 302 10.11 3.04 19.33
CA ASN A 302 11.12 2.12 18.80
C ASN A 302 10.57 0.69 18.85
N TRP A 303 10.71 -0.03 17.73
CA TRP A 303 10.33 -1.43 17.69
C TRP A 303 11.16 -2.26 18.69
N TYR A 304 10.68 -3.40 19.07
CA TYR A 304 11.32 -4.35 19.96
C TYR A 304 10.96 -5.77 19.52
N ASP A 305 11.85 -6.70 19.77
CA ASP A 305 11.61 -8.12 19.62
C ASP A 305 11.18 -8.77 20.95
N GLU A 306 10.85 -10.07 20.89
CA GLU A 306 10.43 -10.82 22.06
C GLU A 306 11.56 -10.93 23.10
N GLU A 307 12.81 -11.01 22.67
CA GLU A 307 13.98 -11.10 23.55
C GLU A 307 14.19 -9.81 24.32
N GLU A 308 14.08 -8.66 23.66
CA GLU A 308 14.18 -7.35 24.28
C GLU A 308 13.04 -7.13 25.28
N LEU A 309 11.80 -7.46 24.90
CA LEU A 309 10.65 -7.37 25.79
C LEU A 309 10.80 -8.26 27.03
N PHE A 310 11.32 -9.48 26.85
CA PHE A 310 11.54 -10.41 27.95
C PHE A 310 12.63 -9.95 28.91
N ASN A 311 13.75 -9.42 28.37
CA ASN A 311 14.90 -9.01 29.16
C ASN A 311 14.74 -7.64 29.83
N ASN A 312 13.98 -6.72 29.21
CA ASN A 312 13.83 -5.34 29.63
C ASN A 312 12.35 -4.86 29.61
N PRO A 313 11.42 -5.58 30.25
CA PRO A 313 9.99 -5.31 30.12
C PRO A 313 9.60 -3.89 30.56
N ASP A 314 10.17 -3.39 31.66
CA ASP A 314 9.83 -2.05 32.17
C ASP A 314 10.29 -0.93 31.24
N GLU A 315 11.41 -1.09 30.57
CA GLU A 315 11.90 -0.13 29.58
C GLU A 315 11.01 -0.14 28.32
N VAL A 316 10.72 -1.33 27.79
CA VAL A 316 9.88 -1.48 26.60
C VAL A 316 8.46 -0.99 26.83
N LEU A 317 7.84 -1.37 27.95
CA LEU A 317 6.49 -0.95 28.32
C LEU A 317 6.41 0.53 28.73
N GLY A 318 7.53 1.13 29.09
CA GLY A 318 7.65 2.55 29.42
C GLY A 318 7.89 3.46 28.21
N ARG A 319 8.01 2.92 27.00
CA ARG A 319 8.23 3.73 25.77
C ARG A 319 6.99 4.55 25.45
N GLU A 320 7.16 5.86 25.34
CA GLU A 320 6.10 6.78 24.95
C GLU A 320 6.19 7.07 23.44
N PRO A 321 5.04 7.11 22.71
CA PRO A 321 5.02 7.49 21.32
C PRO A 321 5.53 8.92 21.10
N LYS A 322 6.33 9.11 20.06
CA LYS A 322 6.84 10.42 19.64
C LYS A 322 6.49 10.66 18.18
N VAL A 323 6.45 11.90 17.76
CA VAL A 323 6.39 12.24 16.35
C VAL A 323 7.67 11.76 15.67
N VAL A 324 7.55 10.84 14.72
CA VAL A 324 8.66 10.24 13.97
C VAL A 324 8.67 10.67 12.50
N SER A 325 7.54 11.14 12.00
CA SER A 325 7.39 11.79 10.68
C SER A 325 6.26 12.80 10.75
N GLN A 326 6.45 13.98 10.18
CA GLN A 326 5.37 14.95 10.00
C GLN A 326 5.63 15.76 8.75
N PHE A 327 4.60 15.88 7.91
CA PHE A 327 4.63 16.75 6.72
C PHE A 327 3.24 17.37 6.50
N ARG A 328 3.26 18.40 5.69
CA ARG A 328 2.04 19.16 5.41
C ARG A 328 1.99 19.55 3.93
#